data_77c1a4e9c0308ab10c789a38def89591
#
_entry.id   77c1a4e9c0308ab10c789a38def89591
#
_cell.length_a   1.000
_cell.length_b   1.000
_cell.length_c   1.000
_cell.angle_alpha   90.00
_cell.angle_beta   90.00
_cell.angle_gamma   90.00
#
_symmetry.space_group_name_H-M   'P 1'
#
loop_
_entity.id
_entity.type
_entity.pdbx_description
1 polymer ?
#
loop_
_entity_poly.entity_id
_entity_poly.type
_entity_poly.pdbx_seq_one_letter_code
_entity_poly.pdbx_strand_id
1 'polypeptide(L)'
;MSEYQTEQLRDQVLGLLSEGEPEQALEILDLLLPADKAALFDTLSPELQEQLLPFVDPDNAADILEELDDATAASLAESMDVDALVQVLDEMEPDEAADLLGDLDPTLRLRTLEGMTTADEVRPLLRYPDDSAGGLMTSDFYQFRDTEIVGRALRRLREQPRPDEEIPYIYAVDAQDRLTGVTRMADLIRAHPEQPLSAIARAEVVSVTAEEDQEVAARLMQRYDLMALPVLDALGRLIGIITADDAMTALEEEASEDLYKAAGILSLEGTEAVRSDLLVRGPLWHTWKVRIPILIITLFGGLMAGAVIGIYEEAIEAITALAFFIPVVMDMGGSSGVQSTAVFIRGHALGQIDMQHFRTHLVRELAVGIGMGMVLGTLAGLIATLWQGLPRLGLVVGLSMAFTMTLAVTLGFLIPFTLLKLGVDPAAGSDPLITMIKDLTGLFIYFFFAVQFLGALM
;
A
#
# COMPACT_ATOMS: atom_id res chain seq x y z
N MET A 1 -23.89 1.32 0.77
CA MET A 1 -25.03 1.93 1.53
C MET A 1 -24.65 3.31 2.06
N SER A 2 -25.59 4.23 2.44
CA SER A 2 -25.21 5.49 3.09
C SER A 2 -25.01 5.27 4.60
N GLU A 3 -24.08 6.01 5.24
CA GLU A 3 -23.77 5.93 6.68
C GLU A 3 -25.05 6.01 7.57
N TYR A 4 -26.01 6.86 7.19
CA TYR A 4 -27.30 6.98 7.85
C TYR A 4 -28.18 5.71 7.72
N GLN A 5 -28.10 5.00 6.61
CA GLN A 5 -28.84 3.74 6.42
C GLN A 5 -28.22 2.61 7.23
N THR A 6 -26.90 2.57 7.29
CA THR A 6 -26.15 1.61 8.11
C THR A 6 -26.50 1.78 9.60
N GLU A 7 -26.53 3.01 10.11
CA GLU A 7 -26.96 3.29 11.48
C GLU A 7 -28.40 2.84 11.78
N GLN A 8 -29.33 3.10 10.85
CA GLN A 8 -30.72 2.67 11.04
C GLN A 8 -30.87 1.14 11.08
N LEU A 9 -30.18 0.44 10.19
CA LEU A 9 -30.20 -1.02 10.16
C LEU A 9 -29.51 -1.62 11.40
N ARG A 10 -28.39 -1.05 11.81
CA ARG A 10 -27.72 -1.41 13.08
C ARG A 10 -28.69 -1.31 14.26
N ASP A 11 -29.39 -0.16 14.39
CA ASP A 11 -30.31 0.03 15.52
C ASP A 11 -31.49 -0.94 15.45
N GLN A 12 -31.95 -1.36 14.26
CA GLN A 12 -32.95 -2.39 14.10
C GLN A 12 -32.42 -3.77 14.51
N VAL A 13 -31.23 -4.14 14.04
CA VAL A 13 -30.58 -5.40 14.41
C VAL A 13 -30.35 -5.47 15.92
N LEU A 14 -29.82 -4.41 16.54
CA LEU A 14 -29.62 -4.33 17.99
C LEU A 14 -30.95 -4.43 18.76
N GLY A 15 -32.03 -3.82 18.24
CA GLY A 15 -33.36 -3.94 18.79
C GLY A 15 -33.85 -5.41 18.84
N LEU A 16 -33.79 -6.10 17.70
CA LEU A 16 -34.19 -7.50 17.57
C LEU A 16 -33.34 -8.42 18.44
N LEU A 17 -32.02 -8.20 18.50
CA LEU A 17 -31.14 -8.97 19.39
C LEU A 17 -31.49 -8.78 20.88
N SER A 18 -31.82 -7.55 21.28
CA SER A 18 -32.22 -7.25 22.66
C SER A 18 -33.57 -7.86 23.03
N GLU A 19 -34.43 -8.10 22.05
CA GLU A 19 -35.73 -8.79 22.19
C GLU A 19 -35.58 -10.33 22.17
N GLY A 20 -34.36 -10.83 21.85
CA GLY A 20 -34.08 -12.28 21.79
C GLY A 20 -34.57 -12.93 20.50
N GLU A 21 -34.64 -12.18 19.42
CA GLU A 21 -35.09 -12.62 18.09
C GLU A 21 -33.91 -12.57 17.05
N PRO A 22 -32.87 -13.40 17.21
CA PRO A 22 -31.70 -13.39 16.30
C PRO A 22 -32.06 -13.81 14.87
N GLU A 23 -33.04 -14.71 14.70
CA GLU A 23 -33.49 -15.13 13.36
C GLU A 23 -34.03 -13.96 12.52
N GLN A 24 -34.74 -13.00 13.12
CA GLN A 24 -35.23 -11.82 12.41
C GLN A 24 -34.11 -10.79 12.14
N ALA A 25 -33.10 -10.75 12.98
CA ALA A 25 -31.92 -9.94 12.74
C ALA A 25 -31.12 -10.45 11.53
N LEU A 26 -31.00 -11.78 11.36
CA LEU A 26 -30.39 -12.42 10.21
C LEU A 26 -31.15 -12.18 8.90
N GLU A 27 -32.51 -12.21 8.94
CA GLU A 27 -33.33 -11.88 7.76
C GLU A 27 -33.01 -10.46 7.19
N ILE A 28 -32.54 -9.55 8.05
CA ILE A 28 -32.09 -8.22 7.58
C ILE A 28 -30.73 -8.32 6.89
N LEU A 29 -29.81 -9.11 7.42
CA LEU A 29 -28.49 -9.33 6.83
C LEU A 29 -28.61 -10.00 5.46
N ASP A 30 -29.44 -11.02 5.31
CA ASP A 30 -29.66 -11.76 4.05
C ASP A 30 -30.16 -10.87 2.88
N LEU A 31 -30.73 -9.72 3.18
CA LEU A 31 -31.20 -8.77 2.16
C LEU A 31 -30.10 -7.80 1.66
N LEU A 32 -28.94 -7.79 2.31
CA LEU A 32 -27.85 -6.89 2.01
C LEU A 32 -26.84 -7.53 1.03
N LEU A 33 -26.09 -6.69 0.32
CA LEU A 33 -24.94 -7.13 -0.46
C LEU A 33 -23.79 -7.50 0.51
N PRO A 34 -22.81 -8.36 0.12
CA PRO A 34 -21.68 -8.78 0.95
C PRO A 34 -21.01 -7.61 1.70
N ALA A 35 -20.52 -6.63 0.99
CA ALA A 35 -19.86 -5.45 1.57
C ALA A 35 -20.77 -4.63 2.53
N ASP A 36 -22.10 -4.58 2.29
CA ASP A 36 -23.04 -3.91 3.20
C ASP A 36 -23.33 -4.79 4.46
N LYS A 37 -23.29 -6.13 4.33
CA LYS A 37 -23.39 -7.07 5.46
C LYS A 37 -22.21 -6.89 6.41
N ALA A 38 -20.99 -6.95 5.86
CA ALA A 38 -19.76 -6.78 6.62
C ALA A 38 -19.69 -5.40 7.29
N ALA A 39 -20.01 -4.33 6.57
CA ALA A 39 -20.04 -2.98 7.14
C ALA A 39 -21.04 -2.84 8.30
N LEU A 40 -22.19 -3.48 8.21
CA LEU A 40 -23.15 -3.52 9.33
C LEU A 40 -22.61 -4.36 10.49
N PHE A 41 -22.02 -5.52 10.19
CA PHE A 41 -21.48 -6.45 11.18
C PHE A 41 -20.31 -5.81 11.95
N ASP A 42 -19.42 -5.06 11.30
CA ASP A 42 -18.33 -4.32 11.91
C ASP A 42 -18.80 -3.23 12.91
N THR A 43 -20.01 -2.70 12.73
CA THR A 43 -20.57 -1.75 13.71
C THR A 43 -21.04 -2.38 15.02
N LEU A 44 -21.14 -3.72 15.09
CA LEU A 44 -21.55 -4.44 16.28
C LEU A 44 -20.36 -4.58 17.26
N SER A 45 -20.65 -4.74 18.55
CA SER A 45 -19.59 -5.05 19.49
C SER A 45 -19.05 -6.46 19.28
N PRO A 46 -17.76 -6.74 19.58
CA PRO A 46 -17.19 -8.07 19.42
C PRO A 46 -18.02 -9.19 20.06
N GLU A 47 -18.62 -8.93 21.23
CA GLU A 47 -19.45 -9.90 21.91
C GLU A 47 -20.74 -10.22 21.16
N LEU A 48 -21.27 -9.24 20.40
CA LEU A 48 -22.48 -9.45 19.58
C LEU A 48 -22.11 -10.14 18.25
N GLN A 49 -20.96 -9.83 17.69
CA GLN A 49 -20.42 -10.52 16.51
C GLN A 49 -20.24 -12.02 16.79
N GLU A 50 -19.55 -12.36 17.89
CA GLU A 50 -19.36 -13.76 18.34
C GLU A 50 -20.68 -14.47 18.64
N GLN A 51 -21.70 -13.76 19.12
CA GLN A 51 -23.01 -14.33 19.40
C GLN A 51 -23.84 -14.57 18.14
N LEU A 52 -23.72 -13.73 17.13
CA LEU A 52 -24.51 -13.82 15.90
C LEU A 52 -23.92 -14.81 14.90
N LEU A 53 -22.61 -14.82 14.73
CA LEU A 53 -21.93 -15.60 13.72
C LEU A 53 -22.34 -17.10 13.69
N PRO A 54 -22.55 -17.79 14.81
CA PRO A 54 -23.00 -19.19 14.79
C PRO A 54 -24.43 -19.44 14.25
N PHE A 55 -25.20 -18.37 14.05
CA PHE A 55 -26.54 -18.46 13.48
C PHE A 55 -26.59 -18.05 12.01
N VAL A 56 -25.51 -17.45 11.49
CA VAL A 56 -25.35 -17.11 10.09
C VAL A 56 -25.10 -18.41 9.31
N ASP A 57 -25.71 -18.58 8.15
CA ASP A 57 -25.37 -19.73 7.31
C ASP A 57 -23.96 -19.59 6.75
N PRO A 58 -23.29 -20.71 6.35
CA PRO A 58 -21.89 -20.68 5.94
C PRO A 58 -21.58 -19.73 4.77
N ASP A 59 -22.46 -19.62 3.78
CA ASP A 59 -22.32 -18.76 2.60
C ASP A 59 -22.28 -17.27 3.01
N ASN A 60 -23.29 -16.83 3.80
CA ASN A 60 -23.30 -15.47 4.34
C ASN A 60 -22.17 -15.20 5.36
N ALA A 61 -21.70 -16.21 6.09
CA ALA A 61 -20.57 -16.07 7.00
C ALA A 61 -19.27 -15.91 6.25
N ALA A 62 -19.10 -16.60 5.11
CA ALA A 62 -18.01 -16.40 4.18
C ALA A 62 -18.01 -14.97 3.66
N ASP A 63 -19.10 -14.51 3.03
CA ASP A 63 -19.30 -13.13 2.58
C ASP A 63 -18.91 -12.07 3.64
N ILE A 64 -19.25 -12.32 4.92
CA ILE A 64 -18.94 -11.38 6.01
C ILE A 64 -17.44 -11.41 6.34
N LEU A 65 -16.84 -12.61 6.44
CA LEU A 65 -15.44 -12.74 6.84
C LEU A 65 -14.48 -12.23 5.75
N GLU A 66 -14.81 -12.41 4.47
CA GLU A 66 -14.03 -11.91 3.33
C GLU A 66 -13.94 -10.37 3.28
N GLU A 67 -15.00 -9.70 3.67
CA GLU A 67 -15.09 -8.23 3.63
C GLU A 67 -14.70 -7.56 4.95
N LEU A 68 -14.44 -8.32 6.03
CA LEU A 68 -13.95 -7.80 7.32
C LEU A 68 -12.43 -7.62 7.25
N ASP A 69 -11.91 -6.76 8.15
CA ASP A 69 -10.46 -6.70 8.35
C ASP A 69 -9.91 -8.03 8.92
N ASP A 70 -8.70 -8.42 8.51
CA ASP A 70 -8.08 -9.70 8.82
C ASP A 70 -8.05 -10.01 10.32
N ALA A 71 -7.75 -9.01 11.17
CA ALA A 71 -7.67 -9.22 12.60
C ALA A 71 -9.04 -9.53 13.22
N THR A 72 -10.10 -8.86 12.74
CA THR A 72 -11.47 -9.13 13.16
C THR A 72 -11.93 -10.47 12.60
N ALA A 73 -11.69 -10.76 11.32
CA ALA A 73 -11.99 -12.04 10.69
C ALA A 73 -11.29 -13.20 11.40
N ALA A 74 -9.98 -13.11 11.66
CA ALA A 74 -9.22 -14.13 12.39
C ALA A 74 -9.73 -14.32 13.82
N SER A 75 -10.03 -13.23 14.55
CA SER A 75 -10.58 -13.31 15.92
C SER A 75 -11.94 -14.02 15.95
N LEU A 76 -12.81 -13.72 14.99
CA LEU A 76 -14.11 -14.35 14.85
C LEU A 76 -13.97 -15.83 14.47
N ALA A 77 -13.11 -16.15 13.50
CA ALA A 77 -12.80 -17.51 13.09
C ALA A 77 -12.24 -18.35 14.26
N GLU A 78 -11.36 -17.78 15.10
CA GLU A 78 -10.83 -18.46 16.29
C GLU A 78 -11.90 -18.72 17.35
N SER A 79 -12.99 -17.95 17.37
CA SER A 79 -14.11 -18.15 18.27
C SER A 79 -15.08 -19.26 17.81
N MET A 80 -15.03 -19.65 16.53
CA MET A 80 -15.92 -20.63 15.93
C MET A 80 -15.53 -22.07 16.32
N ASP A 81 -16.52 -22.97 16.27
CA ASP A 81 -16.22 -24.40 16.29
C ASP A 81 -15.56 -24.84 15.00
N VAL A 82 -14.59 -25.77 15.09
CA VAL A 82 -13.78 -26.17 13.93
C VAL A 82 -14.64 -26.69 12.77
N ASP A 83 -15.68 -27.45 13.05
CA ASP A 83 -16.58 -28.00 12.03
C ASP A 83 -17.40 -26.90 11.33
N ALA A 84 -17.76 -25.82 12.04
CA ALA A 84 -18.42 -24.66 11.49
C ALA A 84 -17.46 -23.81 10.65
N LEU A 85 -16.24 -23.57 11.16
CA LEU A 85 -15.19 -22.85 10.43
C LEU A 85 -14.82 -23.54 9.11
N VAL A 86 -14.73 -24.88 9.10
CA VAL A 86 -14.50 -25.66 7.88
C VAL A 86 -15.61 -25.41 6.85
N GLN A 87 -16.88 -25.36 7.27
CA GLN A 87 -17.98 -25.12 6.34
C GLN A 87 -17.93 -23.71 5.74
N VAL A 88 -17.55 -22.72 6.53
CA VAL A 88 -17.41 -21.33 6.06
C VAL A 88 -16.24 -21.22 5.08
N LEU A 89 -15.07 -21.77 5.42
CA LEU A 89 -13.89 -21.72 4.55
C LEU A 89 -14.04 -22.56 3.26
N ASP A 90 -14.92 -23.55 3.24
CA ASP A 90 -15.25 -24.28 2.00
C ASP A 90 -16.16 -23.49 1.05
N GLU A 91 -16.84 -22.43 1.54
CA GLU A 91 -17.66 -21.49 0.73
C GLU A 91 -16.90 -20.21 0.37
N MET A 92 -15.76 -19.91 1.03
CA MET A 92 -14.91 -18.75 0.75
C MET A 92 -14.13 -18.91 -0.55
N GLU A 93 -13.76 -17.78 -1.14
CA GLU A 93 -12.79 -17.74 -2.24
C GLU A 93 -11.45 -18.33 -1.76
N PRO A 94 -10.73 -19.09 -2.64
CA PRO A 94 -9.54 -19.83 -2.20
C PRO A 94 -8.40 -18.98 -1.64
N ASP A 95 -8.18 -17.78 -2.17
CA ASP A 95 -7.20 -16.78 -1.70
C ASP A 95 -7.62 -16.19 -0.36
N GLU A 96 -8.85 -15.74 -0.22
CA GLU A 96 -9.41 -15.22 1.02
C GLU A 96 -9.37 -16.29 2.14
N ALA A 97 -9.72 -17.54 1.79
CA ALA A 97 -9.58 -18.67 2.72
C ALA A 97 -8.10 -18.94 3.09
N ALA A 98 -7.15 -18.71 2.17
CA ALA A 98 -5.74 -18.86 2.45
C ALA A 98 -5.24 -17.77 3.39
N ASP A 99 -5.63 -16.50 3.16
CA ASP A 99 -5.25 -15.36 3.98
C ASP A 99 -5.79 -15.50 5.40
N LEU A 100 -7.08 -15.79 5.55
CA LEU A 100 -7.67 -16.07 6.86
C LEU A 100 -6.96 -17.21 7.58
N LEU A 101 -6.67 -18.33 6.90
CA LEU A 101 -5.92 -19.45 7.47
C LEU A 101 -4.48 -19.05 7.82
N GLY A 102 -3.86 -18.13 7.09
CA GLY A 102 -2.55 -17.57 7.35
C GLY A 102 -2.46 -16.92 8.73
N ASP A 103 -3.51 -16.23 9.12
CA ASP A 103 -3.61 -15.47 10.37
C ASP A 103 -4.03 -16.29 11.60
N LEU A 104 -4.60 -17.49 11.40
CA LEU A 104 -5.01 -18.36 12.50
C LEU A 104 -3.83 -19.00 13.24
N ASP A 105 -4.08 -19.38 14.50
CA ASP A 105 -3.15 -20.23 15.28
C ASP A 105 -2.76 -21.48 14.47
N PRO A 106 -1.47 -21.83 14.40
CA PRO A 106 -0.98 -22.95 13.59
C PRO A 106 -1.67 -24.29 13.88
N THR A 107 -2.17 -24.49 15.09
CA THR A 107 -2.86 -25.73 15.48
C THR A 107 -4.30 -25.75 14.92
N LEU A 108 -4.96 -24.61 14.97
CA LEU A 108 -6.32 -24.45 14.42
C LEU A 108 -6.26 -24.55 12.89
N ARG A 109 -5.35 -23.82 12.24
CA ARG A 109 -5.10 -23.87 10.78
C ARG A 109 -4.95 -25.30 10.27
N LEU A 110 -4.08 -26.12 10.90
CA LEU A 110 -3.86 -27.49 10.46
C LEU A 110 -5.13 -28.34 10.58
N ARG A 111 -5.87 -28.20 11.68
CA ARG A 111 -7.11 -28.97 11.91
C ARG A 111 -8.20 -28.58 10.92
N THR A 112 -8.32 -27.30 10.63
CA THR A 112 -9.29 -26.78 9.67
C THR A 112 -8.97 -27.27 8.26
N LEU A 113 -7.70 -27.11 7.81
CA LEU A 113 -7.24 -27.61 6.52
C LEU A 113 -7.40 -29.13 6.33
N GLU A 114 -7.33 -29.92 7.39
CA GLU A 114 -7.60 -31.36 7.32
C GLU A 114 -9.10 -31.67 7.15
N GLY A 115 -9.99 -30.77 7.54
CA GLY A 115 -11.44 -30.90 7.42
C GLY A 115 -12.01 -30.39 6.11
N MET A 116 -11.35 -29.42 5.45
CA MET A 116 -11.83 -28.74 4.24
C MET A 116 -11.89 -29.66 3.03
N THR A 117 -12.92 -29.51 2.23
CA THR A 117 -13.07 -30.18 0.92
C THR A 117 -12.29 -29.45 -0.18
N THR A 118 -12.10 -28.15 -0.04
CA THR A 118 -11.36 -27.25 -0.93
C THR A 118 -9.85 -27.14 -0.60
N ALA A 119 -9.36 -27.90 0.40
CA ALA A 119 -7.97 -27.83 0.88
C ALA A 119 -6.88 -27.97 -0.19
N ASP A 120 -7.15 -28.67 -1.29
CA ASP A 120 -6.20 -28.84 -2.40
C ASP A 120 -6.07 -27.56 -3.27
N GLU A 121 -7.05 -26.68 -3.22
CA GLU A 121 -7.07 -25.37 -3.90
C GLU A 121 -6.39 -24.30 -3.02
N VAL A 122 -6.62 -24.30 -1.72
CA VAL A 122 -6.11 -23.33 -0.74
C VAL A 122 -4.65 -23.61 -0.35
N ARG A 123 -4.27 -24.87 -0.12
CA ARG A 123 -2.93 -25.24 0.38
C ARG A 123 -1.75 -24.75 -0.49
N PRO A 124 -1.82 -24.67 -1.82
CA PRO A 124 -0.76 -24.09 -2.64
C PRO A 124 -0.55 -22.61 -2.37
N LEU A 125 -1.60 -21.85 -2.09
CA LEU A 125 -1.61 -20.39 -1.88
C LEU A 125 -0.85 -20.03 -0.61
N LEU A 126 -1.07 -20.73 0.50
CA LEU A 126 -0.37 -20.58 1.79
C LEU A 126 1.18 -20.65 1.73
N ARG A 127 1.76 -20.89 0.57
CA ARG A 127 3.22 -20.96 0.39
C ARG A 127 3.85 -19.65 -0.01
N TYR A 128 3.06 -18.74 -0.50
CA TYR A 128 3.52 -17.46 -1.00
C TYR A 128 3.38 -16.38 0.10
N PRO A 129 4.24 -15.38 0.10
CA PRO A 129 4.05 -14.20 0.94
C PRO A 129 2.80 -13.42 0.51
N ASP A 130 2.08 -12.85 1.45
CA ASP A 130 0.83 -12.12 1.20
C ASP A 130 1.04 -10.89 0.28
N ASP A 131 2.23 -10.25 0.35
CA ASP A 131 2.64 -9.11 -0.48
C ASP A 131 3.16 -9.49 -1.87
N SER A 132 3.00 -10.76 -2.28
CA SER A 132 3.45 -11.27 -3.59
C SER A 132 2.27 -11.52 -4.53
N ALA A 133 2.57 -11.59 -5.84
CA ALA A 133 1.58 -12.02 -6.84
C ALA A 133 1.02 -13.43 -6.56
N GLY A 134 1.76 -14.25 -5.85
CA GLY A 134 1.34 -15.59 -5.44
C GLY A 134 0.45 -15.58 -4.19
N GLY A 135 0.56 -14.58 -3.31
CA GLY A 135 -0.37 -14.34 -2.20
C GLY A 135 -1.70 -13.79 -2.72
N LEU A 136 -1.63 -12.82 -3.62
CA LEU A 136 -2.80 -12.14 -4.19
C LEU A 136 -3.59 -12.97 -5.21
N MET A 137 -3.13 -14.17 -5.61
CA MET A 137 -3.76 -14.95 -6.67
C MET A 137 -4.82 -15.88 -6.15
N THR A 138 -5.94 -16.00 -6.89
CA THR A 138 -6.88 -17.09 -6.71
C THR A 138 -6.51 -18.30 -7.55
N SER A 139 -6.83 -19.50 -7.07
CA SER A 139 -6.67 -20.76 -7.80
C SER A 139 -7.92 -21.15 -8.61
N ASP A 140 -9.01 -20.41 -8.45
CA ASP A 140 -10.28 -20.66 -9.13
C ASP A 140 -10.32 -19.94 -10.49
N PHE A 141 -9.99 -20.65 -11.57
CA PHE A 141 -10.00 -20.12 -12.93
C PHE A 141 -10.25 -21.20 -13.97
N TYR A 142 -10.67 -20.77 -15.17
CA TYR A 142 -10.91 -21.68 -16.28
C TYR A 142 -9.66 -21.93 -17.13
N GLN A 143 -9.12 -23.16 -17.09
CA GLN A 143 -8.05 -23.60 -17.98
C GLN A 143 -8.43 -24.83 -18.82
N PHE A 144 -8.00 -24.81 -20.06
CA PHE A 144 -8.20 -25.93 -21.02
C PHE A 144 -6.95 -26.18 -21.83
N ARG A 145 -6.83 -27.41 -22.38
CA ARG A 145 -5.74 -27.70 -23.31
C ARG A 145 -5.88 -26.87 -24.59
N ASP A 146 -4.79 -26.36 -25.10
CA ASP A 146 -4.73 -25.52 -26.30
C ASP A 146 -5.19 -26.30 -27.56
N THR A 147 -5.07 -27.63 -27.54
CA THR A 147 -5.55 -28.56 -28.56
C THR A 147 -7.03 -28.92 -28.45
N GLU A 148 -7.68 -28.56 -27.35
CA GLU A 148 -9.12 -28.83 -27.13
C GLU A 148 -9.96 -27.97 -28.10
N ILE A 149 -11.03 -28.57 -28.66
CA ILE A 149 -11.96 -27.83 -29.53
C ILE A 149 -12.95 -27.00 -28.74
N VAL A 150 -13.30 -25.85 -29.28
CA VAL A 150 -14.25 -24.85 -28.68
C VAL A 150 -15.54 -25.50 -28.20
N GLY A 151 -16.13 -26.39 -29.02
CA GLY A 151 -17.39 -27.04 -28.67
C GLY A 151 -17.31 -28.00 -27.47
N ARG A 152 -16.10 -28.53 -27.17
CA ARG A 152 -15.87 -29.33 -25.96
C ARG A 152 -15.64 -28.42 -24.75
N ALA A 153 -14.83 -27.40 -24.89
CA ALA A 153 -14.61 -26.39 -23.84
C ALA A 153 -15.94 -25.77 -23.35
N LEU A 154 -16.82 -25.36 -24.28
CA LEU A 154 -18.14 -24.83 -23.95
C LEU A 154 -19.04 -25.83 -23.22
N ARG A 155 -18.93 -27.13 -23.50
CA ARG A 155 -19.69 -28.14 -22.75
C ARG A 155 -19.14 -28.31 -21.34
N ARG A 156 -17.83 -28.40 -21.20
CA ARG A 156 -17.19 -28.50 -19.90
C ARG A 156 -17.51 -27.30 -19.00
N LEU A 157 -17.47 -26.08 -19.54
CA LEU A 157 -17.86 -24.86 -18.81
C LEU A 157 -19.30 -24.89 -18.28
N ARG A 158 -20.21 -25.57 -18.97
CA ARG A 158 -21.62 -25.75 -18.51
C ARG A 158 -21.77 -26.82 -17.45
N GLU A 159 -20.83 -27.73 -17.36
CA GLU A 159 -20.82 -28.87 -16.44
C GLU A 159 -19.96 -28.61 -15.20
N GLN A 160 -19.02 -27.68 -15.28
CA GLN A 160 -18.19 -27.25 -14.15
C GLN A 160 -19.00 -26.33 -13.21
N PRO A 161 -18.75 -26.40 -11.92
CA PRO A 161 -19.19 -25.34 -11.00
C PRO A 161 -18.81 -23.98 -11.56
N ARG A 162 -19.61 -22.99 -11.31
CA ARG A 162 -19.27 -21.62 -11.62
C ARG A 162 -18.17 -21.19 -10.64
N PRO A 163 -17.05 -20.58 -11.07
CA PRO A 163 -16.19 -19.85 -10.18
C PRO A 163 -17.00 -18.81 -9.42
N ASP A 164 -16.70 -18.57 -8.19
CA ASP A 164 -17.38 -17.55 -7.40
C ASP A 164 -17.09 -16.18 -7.99
N GLU A 165 -15.91 -15.99 -8.55
CA GLU A 165 -15.51 -14.79 -9.26
C GLU A 165 -16.04 -14.65 -10.69
N GLU A 166 -16.32 -13.42 -11.15
CA GLU A 166 -16.69 -13.10 -12.52
C GLU A 166 -15.50 -13.09 -13.50
N ILE A 167 -14.93 -14.27 -13.83
CA ILE A 167 -13.74 -14.40 -14.67
C ILE A 167 -14.11 -14.31 -16.17
N PRO A 168 -13.72 -13.24 -16.88
CA PRO A 168 -14.07 -13.06 -18.29
C PRO A 168 -13.17 -13.83 -19.26
N TYR A 169 -12.13 -14.52 -18.75
CA TYR A 169 -11.09 -15.15 -19.55
C TYR A 169 -11.04 -16.67 -19.39
N ILE A 170 -10.53 -17.31 -20.43
CA ILE A 170 -10.21 -18.74 -20.48
C ILE A 170 -8.75 -18.86 -20.87
N TYR A 171 -8.00 -19.64 -20.14
CA TYR A 171 -6.58 -19.85 -20.35
C TYR A 171 -6.32 -21.16 -21.09
N ALA A 172 -5.54 -21.05 -22.16
CA ALA A 172 -5.09 -22.21 -22.93
C ALA A 172 -3.70 -22.63 -22.44
N VAL A 173 -3.53 -23.93 -22.14
CA VAL A 173 -2.28 -24.49 -21.65
C VAL A 173 -1.82 -25.69 -22.50
N ASP A 174 -0.50 -25.93 -22.56
CA ASP A 174 0.09 -27.09 -23.22
C ASP A 174 -0.02 -28.36 -22.35
N ALA A 175 0.55 -29.47 -22.84
CA ALA A 175 0.54 -30.74 -22.13
C ALA A 175 1.31 -30.72 -20.78
N GLN A 176 2.12 -29.71 -20.53
CA GLN A 176 2.88 -29.48 -19.31
C GLN A 176 2.29 -28.38 -18.43
N ASP A 177 1.05 -27.99 -18.66
CA ASP A 177 0.30 -26.90 -17.99
C ASP A 177 0.92 -25.51 -18.16
N ARG A 178 1.83 -25.32 -19.14
CA ARG A 178 2.39 -23.99 -19.42
C ARG A 178 1.39 -23.16 -20.21
N LEU A 179 1.28 -21.89 -19.85
CA LEU A 179 0.39 -20.94 -20.50
C LEU A 179 0.78 -20.73 -21.96
N THR A 180 -0.14 -21.00 -22.89
CA THR A 180 0.06 -20.83 -24.34
C THR A 180 -0.80 -19.74 -24.95
N GLY A 181 -1.85 -19.30 -24.24
CA GLY A 181 -2.70 -18.22 -24.71
C GLY A 181 -3.89 -17.93 -23.80
N VAL A 182 -4.56 -16.84 -24.09
CA VAL A 182 -5.79 -16.40 -23.39
C VAL A 182 -6.89 -16.09 -24.38
N THR A 183 -8.12 -16.45 -24.04
CA THR A 183 -9.32 -16.21 -24.85
C THR A 183 -10.40 -15.56 -23.98
N ARG A 184 -11.04 -14.51 -24.45
CA ARG A 184 -12.22 -13.97 -23.76
C ARG A 184 -13.40 -14.93 -23.91
N MET A 185 -14.23 -15.02 -22.88
CA MET A 185 -15.47 -15.80 -22.92
C MET A 185 -16.34 -15.44 -24.14
N ALA A 186 -16.44 -14.14 -24.47
CA ALA A 186 -17.21 -13.65 -25.62
C ALA A 186 -16.64 -14.14 -26.96
N ASP A 187 -15.31 -14.28 -27.09
CA ASP A 187 -14.66 -14.76 -28.31
C ASP A 187 -14.83 -16.28 -28.44
N LEU A 188 -14.78 -17.02 -27.31
CA LEU A 188 -15.09 -18.46 -27.28
C LEU A 188 -16.52 -18.75 -27.76
N ILE A 189 -17.52 -17.99 -27.27
CA ILE A 189 -18.93 -18.18 -27.64
C ILE A 189 -19.15 -17.93 -29.14
N ARG A 190 -18.40 -17.03 -29.76
CA ARG A 190 -18.51 -16.66 -31.18
C ARG A 190 -17.72 -17.59 -32.11
N ALA A 191 -16.77 -18.35 -31.57
CA ALA A 191 -15.90 -19.19 -32.36
C ALA A 191 -16.63 -20.42 -32.92
N HIS A 192 -16.09 -20.99 -34.01
CA HIS A 192 -16.66 -22.20 -34.58
C HIS A 192 -16.37 -23.43 -33.69
N PRO A 193 -17.35 -24.29 -33.38
CA PRO A 193 -17.20 -25.38 -32.41
C PRO A 193 -16.07 -26.38 -32.69
N GLU A 194 -15.69 -26.56 -33.96
CA GLU A 194 -14.65 -27.49 -34.38
C GLU A 194 -13.22 -26.89 -34.34
N GLN A 195 -13.08 -25.60 -34.09
CA GLN A 195 -11.78 -24.95 -33.99
C GLN A 195 -11.07 -25.34 -32.68
N PRO A 196 -9.75 -25.59 -32.70
CA PRO A 196 -8.98 -25.73 -31.46
C PRO A 196 -8.83 -24.37 -30.75
N LEU A 197 -8.70 -24.40 -29.43
CA LEU A 197 -8.51 -23.20 -28.63
C LEU A 197 -7.27 -22.40 -29.06
N SER A 198 -6.20 -23.06 -29.44
CA SER A 198 -4.99 -22.42 -29.98
C SER A 198 -5.23 -21.56 -31.23
N ALA A 199 -6.31 -21.78 -31.98
CA ALA A 199 -6.65 -20.99 -33.15
C ALA A 199 -7.35 -19.66 -32.81
N ILE A 200 -7.91 -19.53 -31.61
CA ILE A 200 -8.67 -18.34 -31.14
C ILE A 200 -7.98 -17.65 -29.97
N ALA A 201 -7.09 -18.36 -29.28
CA ALA A 201 -6.34 -17.79 -28.15
C ALA A 201 -5.26 -16.82 -28.65
N ARG A 202 -5.08 -15.74 -27.91
CA ARG A 202 -3.99 -14.79 -28.11
C ARG A 202 -2.75 -15.34 -27.44
N ALA A 203 -1.67 -15.51 -28.18
CA ALA A 203 -0.42 -16.07 -27.67
C ALA A 203 0.45 -15.07 -26.90
N GLU A 204 0.30 -13.76 -27.19
CA GLU A 204 0.98 -12.71 -26.43
C GLU A 204 0.16 -12.40 -25.17
N VAL A 205 0.48 -13.09 -24.08
CA VAL A 205 -0.20 -12.94 -22.79
C VAL A 205 0.71 -12.19 -21.84
N VAL A 206 0.19 -11.10 -21.27
CA VAL A 206 0.82 -10.43 -20.13
C VAL A 206 0.61 -11.33 -18.92
N SER A 207 1.66 -11.62 -18.18
CA SER A 207 1.65 -12.49 -17.01
C SER A 207 2.69 -12.04 -16.00
N VAL A 208 2.60 -12.54 -14.78
CA VAL A 208 3.52 -12.29 -13.67
C VAL A 208 3.99 -13.63 -13.10
N THR A 209 5.14 -13.66 -12.43
CA THR A 209 5.55 -14.84 -11.65
C THR A 209 5.07 -14.72 -10.21
N ALA A 210 4.82 -15.86 -9.56
CA ALA A 210 4.27 -15.86 -8.20
C ALA A 210 5.15 -15.17 -7.16
N GLU A 211 6.46 -15.10 -7.40
CA GLU A 211 7.41 -14.43 -6.51
C GLU A 211 7.55 -12.92 -6.76
N GLU A 212 6.89 -12.38 -7.79
CA GLU A 212 6.89 -10.94 -8.04
C GLU A 212 5.98 -10.24 -7.02
N ASP A 213 6.36 -9.01 -6.69
CA ASP A 213 5.65 -8.12 -5.78
C ASP A 213 4.23 -7.80 -6.30
N GLN A 214 3.24 -7.73 -5.39
CA GLN A 214 1.84 -7.44 -5.71
C GLN A 214 1.67 -6.11 -6.44
N GLU A 215 2.48 -5.09 -6.12
CA GLU A 215 2.46 -3.80 -6.78
C GLU A 215 2.80 -3.92 -8.27
N VAL A 216 3.77 -4.79 -8.63
CA VAL A 216 4.14 -5.05 -10.03
C VAL A 216 2.97 -5.67 -10.77
N ALA A 217 2.28 -6.65 -10.17
CA ALA A 217 1.11 -7.30 -10.75
C ALA A 217 -0.04 -6.30 -10.97
N ALA A 218 -0.41 -5.56 -9.94
CA ALA A 218 -1.48 -4.58 -9.99
C ALA A 218 -1.20 -3.45 -11.01
N ARG A 219 0.04 -3.00 -11.11
CA ARG A 219 0.47 -2.03 -12.13
C ARG A 219 0.42 -2.57 -13.56
N LEU A 220 0.75 -3.85 -13.77
CA LEU A 220 0.59 -4.48 -15.08
C LEU A 220 -0.89 -4.52 -15.49
N MET A 221 -1.78 -4.88 -14.55
CA MET A 221 -3.21 -4.87 -14.80
C MET A 221 -3.73 -3.48 -15.17
N GLN A 222 -3.37 -2.46 -14.39
CA GLN A 222 -3.72 -1.07 -14.67
C GLN A 222 -3.18 -0.58 -16.03
N ARG A 223 -1.92 -0.94 -16.37
CA ARG A 223 -1.26 -0.49 -17.61
C ARG A 223 -1.88 -1.07 -18.86
N TYR A 224 -2.35 -2.32 -18.79
CA TYR A 224 -2.88 -3.05 -19.95
C TYR A 224 -4.40 -3.21 -19.93
N ASP A 225 -5.08 -2.56 -18.98
CA ASP A 225 -6.54 -2.62 -18.78
C ASP A 225 -7.02 -4.08 -18.68
N LEU A 226 -6.35 -4.89 -17.84
CA LEU A 226 -6.67 -6.29 -17.65
C LEU A 226 -7.71 -6.46 -16.54
N MET A 227 -8.67 -7.36 -16.75
CA MET A 227 -9.66 -7.76 -15.74
C MET A 227 -9.16 -8.96 -14.91
N ALA A 228 -8.17 -9.70 -15.42
CA ALA A 228 -7.46 -10.75 -14.68
C ALA A 228 -6.06 -10.93 -15.28
N LEU A 229 -5.08 -11.23 -14.41
CA LEU A 229 -3.67 -11.39 -14.75
C LEU A 229 -3.22 -12.81 -14.39
N PRO A 230 -2.78 -13.62 -15.35
CA PRO A 230 -2.29 -14.96 -15.06
C PRO A 230 -0.96 -14.93 -14.30
N VAL A 231 -0.90 -15.76 -13.25
CA VAL A 231 0.29 -15.98 -12.42
C VAL A 231 0.95 -17.30 -12.81
N LEU A 232 2.25 -17.25 -13.03
CA LEU A 232 3.04 -18.37 -13.49
C LEU A 232 4.06 -18.81 -12.44
N ASP A 233 4.35 -20.10 -12.40
CA ASP A 233 5.52 -20.61 -11.67
C ASP A 233 6.82 -20.41 -12.46
N ALA A 234 7.96 -20.74 -11.85
CA ALA A 234 9.29 -20.65 -12.47
C ALA A 234 9.46 -21.53 -13.74
N LEU A 235 8.55 -22.46 -14.01
CA LEU A 235 8.54 -23.31 -15.21
C LEU A 235 7.58 -22.78 -16.29
N GLY A 236 6.91 -21.65 -16.03
CA GLY A 236 5.91 -21.05 -16.92
C GLY A 236 4.56 -21.77 -16.90
N ARG A 237 4.26 -22.55 -15.86
CA ARG A 237 2.95 -23.18 -15.67
C ARG A 237 2.01 -22.20 -15.04
N LEU A 238 0.77 -22.18 -15.51
CA LEU A 238 -0.30 -21.37 -14.92
C LEU A 238 -0.70 -21.98 -13.58
N ILE A 239 -0.60 -21.21 -12.52
CA ILE A 239 -0.88 -21.66 -11.15
C ILE A 239 -2.00 -20.86 -10.48
N GLY A 240 -2.35 -19.68 -10.98
CA GLY A 240 -3.40 -18.82 -10.48
C GLY A 240 -3.67 -17.64 -11.40
N ILE A 241 -4.60 -16.82 -10.99
CA ILE A 241 -4.88 -15.51 -11.61
C ILE A 241 -5.07 -14.47 -10.49
N ILE A 242 -4.79 -13.21 -10.79
CA ILE A 242 -5.13 -12.07 -9.95
C ILE A 242 -6.30 -11.35 -10.61
N THR A 243 -7.33 -11.02 -9.88
CA THR A 243 -8.53 -10.33 -10.38
C THR A 243 -8.36 -8.82 -10.34
N ALA A 244 -9.34 -8.08 -10.87
CA ALA A 244 -9.22 -6.64 -10.96
C ALA A 244 -9.51 -5.93 -9.63
N ASP A 245 -10.37 -6.48 -8.81
CA ASP A 245 -10.71 -6.04 -7.46
C ASP A 245 -9.51 -6.19 -6.52
N ASP A 246 -8.89 -7.37 -6.44
CA ASP A 246 -7.67 -7.61 -5.66
C ASP A 246 -6.54 -6.67 -6.09
N ALA A 247 -6.36 -6.49 -7.40
CA ALA A 247 -5.38 -5.53 -7.91
C ALA A 247 -5.69 -4.09 -7.51
N MET A 248 -6.97 -3.70 -7.34
CA MET A 248 -7.34 -2.37 -6.84
C MET A 248 -7.04 -2.24 -5.36
N THR A 249 -7.34 -3.25 -4.56
CA THR A 249 -7.02 -3.32 -3.14
C THR A 249 -5.50 -3.23 -2.93
N ALA A 250 -4.70 -4.04 -3.63
CA ALA A 250 -3.24 -3.99 -3.57
C ALA A 250 -2.68 -2.61 -3.93
N LEU A 251 -3.24 -1.90 -4.92
CA LEU A 251 -2.79 -0.54 -5.26
C LEU A 251 -3.11 0.48 -4.15
N GLU A 252 -4.20 0.33 -3.42
CA GLU A 252 -4.57 1.19 -2.30
C GLU A 252 -3.67 0.92 -1.10
N GLU A 253 -3.41 -0.34 -0.79
CA GLU A 253 -2.50 -0.78 0.27
C GLU A 253 -1.09 -0.26 0.07
N GLU A 254 -0.53 -0.44 -1.13
CA GLU A 254 0.80 0.07 -1.48
C GLU A 254 0.90 1.60 -1.39
N ALA A 255 -0.15 2.31 -1.83
CA ALA A 255 -0.18 3.76 -1.73
C ALA A 255 -0.21 4.26 -0.28
N SER A 256 -0.92 3.56 0.59
CA SER A 256 -1.01 3.83 2.02
C SER A 256 0.29 3.48 2.74
N GLU A 257 0.89 2.34 2.41
CA GLU A 257 2.18 1.91 2.95
C GLU A 257 3.29 2.90 2.60
N ASP A 258 3.36 3.35 1.33
CA ASP A 258 4.27 4.40 0.87
C ASP A 258 4.11 5.68 1.69
N LEU A 259 2.86 6.08 2.01
CA LEU A 259 2.57 7.26 2.83
C LEU A 259 3.12 7.12 4.25
N TYR A 260 2.90 5.97 4.90
CA TYR A 260 3.38 5.71 6.26
C TYR A 260 4.90 5.62 6.31
N LYS A 261 5.51 4.93 5.36
CA LYS A 261 6.97 4.81 5.23
C LYS A 261 7.62 6.17 5.02
N ALA A 262 7.08 7.00 4.13
CA ALA A 262 7.57 8.36 3.90
C ALA A 262 7.48 9.23 5.16
N ALA A 263 6.39 9.11 5.93
CA ALA A 263 6.22 9.79 7.20
C ALA A 263 7.14 9.26 8.33
N GLY A 264 7.88 8.18 8.09
CA GLY A 264 8.76 7.54 9.08
C GLY A 264 8.00 6.72 10.11
N ILE A 265 6.82 6.24 9.76
CA ILE A 265 6.10 5.23 10.54
C ILE A 265 6.60 3.87 10.05
N LEU A 266 7.13 3.06 10.98
CA LEU A 266 7.57 1.71 10.62
C LEU A 266 6.36 0.87 10.25
N SER A 267 6.51 0.02 9.23
CA SER A 267 5.46 -0.92 8.83
C SER A 267 5.08 -1.83 10.01
N LEU A 268 3.79 -2.01 10.20
CA LEU A 268 3.20 -3.07 11.01
C LEU A 268 2.97 -4.27 10.10
N GLU A 269 2.97 -5.47 10.64
CA GLU A 269 2.52 -6.67 9.95
C GLU A 269 0.99 -6.61 9.75
N GLY A 270 0.47 -7.23 8.70
CA GLY A 270 -0.95 -7.26 8.35
C GLY A 270 -1.33 -6.28 7.23
N THR A 271 -2.56 -6.38 6.77
CA THR A 271 -3.14 -5.52 5.72
C THR A 271 -3.25 -4.06 6.15
N GLU A 272 -3.54 -3.19 5.20
CA GLU A 272 -3.69 -1.73 5.45
C GLU A 272 -4.82 -1.44 6.45
N ALA A 273 -5.92 -2.14 6.36
CA ALA A 273 -7.06 -1.97 7.27
C ALA A 273 -6.64 -2.23 8.72
N VAL A 274 -5.90 -3.33 8.96
CA VAL A 274 -5.35 -3.69 10.29
C VAL A 274 -4.35 -2.65 10.76
N ARG A 275 -3.41 -2.24 9.88
CA ARG A 275 -2.41 -1.21 10.22
C ARG A 275 -3.06 0.10 10.61
N SER A 276 -4.05 0.54 9.83
CA SER A 276 -4.80 1.78 10.08
C SER A 276 -5.57 1.70 11.39
N ASP A 277 -6.30 0.62 11.64
CA ASP A 277 -7.07 0.45 12.87
C ASP A 277 -6.18 0.37 14.10
N LEU A 278 -5.09 -0.38 14.06
CA LEU A 278 -4.09 -0.42 15.14
C LEU A 278 -3.48 0.95 15.44
N LEU A 279 -3.28 1.79 14.43
CA LEU A 279 -2.73 3.14 14.60
C LEU A 279 -3.76 4.13 15.15
N VAL A 280 -5.05 3.97 14.80
CA VAL A 280 -6.14 4.89 15.15
C VAL A 280 -6.85 4.46 16.45
N ARG A 281 -7.20 3.20 16.58
CA ARG A 281 -8.02 2.66 17.69
C ARG A 281 -7.26 1.70 18.60
N GLY A 282 -6.14 1.15 18.13
CA GLY A 282 -5.35 0.14 18.85
C GLY A 282 -4.71 0.64 20.14
N PRO A 283 -4.10 -0.26 20.93
CA PRO A 283 -3.43 0.08 22.18
C PRO A 283 -2.28 1.07 21.95
N LEU A 284 -2.17 2.11 22.79
CA LEU A 284 -1.15 3.17 22.67
C LEU A 284 0.27 2.64 22.55
N TRP A 285 0.55 1.48 23.15
CA TRP A 285 1.87 0.85 23.08
C TRP A 285 2.26 0.44 21.65
N HIS A 286 1.33 -0.05 20.85
CA HIS A 286 1.58 -0.41 19.43
C HIS A 286 1.92 0.84 18.64
N THR A 287 1.14 1.91 18.78
CA THR A 287 1.41 3.19 18.13
C THR A 287 2.79 3.76 18.52
N TRP A 288 3.19 3.63 19.79
CA TRP A 288 4.51 4.06 20.24
C TRP A 288 5.64 3.22 19.64
N LYS A 289 5.46 1.91 19.55
CA LYS A 289 6.46 0.97 19.02
C LYS A 289 6.88 1.34 17.59
N VAL A 290 5.94 1.79 16.75
CA VAL A 290 6.22 2.13 15.35
C VAL A 290 6.65 3.57 15.12
N ARG A 291 6.27 4.52 15.99
CA ARG A 291 6.63 5.94 15.84
C ARG A 291 7.90 6.35 16.58
N ILE A 292 8.13 5.85 17.80
CA ILE A 292 9.26 6.27 18.65
C ILE A 292 10.63 6.03 18.01
N PRO A 293 10.93 4.90 17.36
CA PRO A 293 12.27 4.64 16.84
C PRO A 293 12.75 5.74 15.89
N ILE A 294 11.93 6.16 14.95
CA ILE A 294 12.29 7.20 13.98
C ILE A 294 12.36 8.58 14.64
N LEU A 295 11.48 8.84 15.63
CA LEU A 295 11.50 10.08 16.40
C LEU A 295 12.76 10.21 17.28
N ILE A 296 13.33 9.10 17.75
CA ILE A 296 14.62 9.11 18.44
C ILE A 296 15.74 9.52 17.47
N ILE A 297 15.74 9.00 16.25
CA ILE A 297 16.74 9.39 15.23
C ILE A 297 16.64 10.88 14.93
N THR A 298 15.43 11.39 14.71
CA THR A 298 15.22 12.82 14.46
C THR A 298 15.56 13.71 15.67
N LEU A 299 15.33 13.22 16.89
CA LEU A 299 15.76 13.90 18.11
C LEU A 299 17.28 14.08 18.16
N PHE A 300 18.04 13.02 17.85
CA PHE A 300 19.50 13.11 17.76
C PHE A 300 19.94 14.10 16.67
N GLY A 301 19.29 14.09 15.52
CA GLY A 301 19.52 15.09 14.46
C GLY A 301 19.31 16.51 14.96
N GLY A 302 18.21 16.76 15.67
CA GLY A 302 17.91 18.06 16.29
C GLY A 302 18.94 18.50 17.34
N LEU A 303 19.41 17.57 18.17
CA LEU A 303 20.49 17.85 19.14
C LEU A 303 21.81 18.20 18.45
N MET A 304 22.15 17.50 17.35
CA MET A 304 23.31 17.84 16.53
C MET A 304 23.17 19.23 15.89
N ALA A 305 21.99 19.57 15.39
CA ALA A 305 21.71 20.92 14.87
C ALA A 305 21.88 21.99 15.98
N GLY A 306 21.40 21.72 17.20
CA GLY A 306 21.64 22.57 18.35
C GLY A 306 23.14 22.74 18.67
N ALA A 307 23.92 21.67 18.59
CA ALA A 307 25.37 21.74 18.78
C ALA A 307 26.06 22.60 17.71
N VAL A 308 25.61 22.52 16.44
CA VAL A 308 26.12 23.42 15.38
C VAL A 308 25.82 24.89 15.70
N ILE A 309 24.60 25.20 16.19
CA ILE A 309 24.24 26.56 16.63
C ILE A 309 25.18 27.02 17.74
N GLY A 310 25.48 26.15 18.72
CA GLY A 310 26.41 26.45 19.82
C GLY A 310 27.83 26.79 19.36
N ILE A 311 28.32 26.19 18.26
CA ILE A 311 29.65 26.56 17.70
C ILE A 311 29.69 28.04 17.26
N TYR A 312 28.55 28.60 16.87
CA TYR A 312 28.41 29.98 16.39
C TYR A 312 27.76 30.93 17.39
N GLU A 313 27.80 30.59 18.68
CA GLU A 313 27.21 31.38 19.79
C GLU A 313 27.72 32.83 19.77
N GLU A 314 29.04 33.07 19.64
CA GLU A 314 29.63 34.42 19.58
C GLU A 314 29.07 35.25 18.39
N ALA A 315 28.78 34.60 17.26
CA ALA A 315 28.18 35.30 16.14
C ALA A 315 26.73 35.72 16.42
N ILE A 316 25.97 34.88 17.11
CA ILE A 316 24.59 35.16 17.51
C ILE A 316 24.54 36.22 18.59
N GLU A 317 25.47 36.20 19.56
CA GLU A 317 25.57 37.23 20.58
C GLU A 317 25.89 38.60 19.97
N ALA A 318 26.81 38.65 19.00
CA ALA A 318 27.14 39.86 18.28
C ALA A 318 25.96 40.43 17.45
N ILE A 319 25.19 39.57 16.82
CA ILE A 319 24.04 39.95 15.98
C ILE A 319 22.85 39.02 16.27
N THR A 320 22.13 39.30 17.32
CA THR A 320 20.97 38.51 17.79
C THR A 320 19.90 38.28 16.71
N ALA A 321 19.81 39.22 15.75
CA ALA A 321 18.88 39.06 14.60
C ALA A 321 19.14 37.81 13.74
N LEU A 322 20.33 37.20 13.79
CA LEU A 322 20.61 35.94 13.13
C LEU A 322 19.69 34.81 13.66
N ALA A 323 19.46 34.78 14.96
CA ALA A 323 18.60 33.76 15.57
C ALA A 323 17.16 33.76 15.03
N PHE A 324 16.65 34.94 14.61
CA PHE A 324 15.26 35.08 14.15
C PHE A 324 15.01 34.39 12.80
N PHE A 325 16.03 34.22 11.98
CA PHE A 325 15.90 33.67 10.64
C PHE A 325 16.33 32.20 10.53
N ILE A 326 16.94 31.62 11.58
CA ILE A 326 17.26 30.19 11.62
C ILE A 326 16.01 29.34 11.35
N PRO A 327 14.87 29.52 12.06
CA PRO A 327 13.68 28.72 11.80
C PRO A 327 13.19 28.82 10.36
N VAL A 328 13.22 30.03 9.77
CA VAL A 328 12.74 30.27 8.40
C VAL A 328 13.58 29.54 7.37
N VAL A 329 14.91 29.60 7.48
CA VAL A 329 15.83 28.93 6.55
C VAL A 329 15.71 27.42 6.67
N MET A 330 15.57 26.92 7.91
CA MET A 330 15.45 25.49 8.18
C MET A 330 14.13 24.91 7.65
N ASP A 331 13.00 25.59 7.94
CA ASP A 331 11.67 25.16 7.52
C ASP A 331 11.53 25.12 6.00
N MET A 332 11.97 26.17 5.31
CA MET A 332 11.92 26.24 3.84
C MET A 332 12.78 25.16 3.17
N GLY A 333 13.95 24.86 3.72
CA GLY A 333 14.76 23.72 3.30
C GLY A 333 14.01 22.41 3.46
N GLY A 334 13.34 22.20 4.61
CA GLY A 334 12.55 21.01 4.87
C GLY A 334 11.43 20.79 3.89
N SER A 335 10.57 21.78 3.80
CA SER A 335 9.42 21.73 2.91
C SER A 335 9.81 21.47 1.44
N SER A 336 10.87 22.08 0.96
CA SER A 336 11.34 21.88 -0.42
C SER A 336 11.95 20.49 -0.64
N GLY A 337 12.64 19.92 0.35
CA GLY A 337 13.18 18.57 0.31
C GLY A 337 12.06 17.51 0.25
N VAL A 338 11.08 17.60 1.15
CA VAL A 338 9.92 16.70 1.17
C VAL A 338 9.14 16.73 -0.14
N GLN A 339 8.92 17.93 -0.73
CA GLN A 339 8.29 18.05 -2.04
C GLN A 339 9.07 17.29 -3.15
N SER A 340 10.39 17.38 -3.14
CA SER A 340 11.23 16.69 -4.12
C SER A 340 11.21 15.18 -3.92
N THR A 341 11.20 14.72 -2.67
CA THR A 341 11.07 13.30 -2.31
C THR A 341 9.74 12.73 -2.82
N ALA A 342 8.64 13.42 -2.54
CA ALA A 342 7.32 13.01 -3.00
C ALA A 342 7.23 12.92 -4.55
N VAL A 343 7.86 13.87 -5.24
CA VAL A 343 7.97 13.84 -6.71
C VAL A 343 8.78 12.63 -7.18
N PHE A 344 9.88 12.29 -6.49
CA PHE A 344 10.69 11.12 -6.85
C PHE A 344 9.91 9.82 -6.62
N ILE A 345 9.39 9.61 -5.40
CA ILE A 345 8.65 8.38 -5.03
C ILE A 345 7.49 8.18 -6.02
N ARG A 346 6.63 9.18 -6.18
CA ARG A 346 5.49 9.06 -7.09
C ARG A 346 5.89 8.94 -8.56
N GLY A 347 6.91 9.65 -9.00
CA GLY A 347 7.41 9.56 -10.38
C GLY A 347 8.05 8.21 -10.69
N HIS A 348 8.69 7.59 -9.71
CA HIS A 348 9.23 6.23 -9.83
C HIS A 348 8.09 5.21 -9.86
N ALA A 349 7.18 5.30 -8.94
CA ALA A 349 5.98 4.48 -8.85
C ALA A 349 5.17 4.45 -10.16
N LEU A 350 5.03 5.58 -10.83
CA LEU A 350 4.33 5.69 -12.11
C LEU A 350 5.22 5.35 -13.34
N GLY A 351 6.47 4.92 -13.14
CA GLY A 351 7.40 4.63 -14.23
C GLY A 351 7.82 5.87 -15.06
N GLN A 352 7.60 7.08 -14.53
CA GLN A 352 7.95 8.34 -15.19
C GLN A 352 9.43 8.71 -15.01
N ILE A 353 10.07 8.17 -13.96
CA ILE A 353 11.48 8.35 -13.67
C ILE A 353 12.24 7.11 -14.14
N ASP A 354 12.89 7.24 -15.29
CA ASP A 354 13.77 6.20 -15.81
C ASP A 354 15.13 6.24 -15.10
N MET A 355 15.48 5.12 -14.46
CA MET A 355 16.75 4.94 -13.76
C MET A 355 17.98 5.06 -14.69
N GLN A 356 17.82 4.74 -15.99
CA GLN A 356 18.89 4.89 -16.97
C GLN A 356 19.17 6.36 -17.30
N HIS A 357 18.15 7.22 -17.21
CA HIS A 357 18.22 8.64 -17.48
C HIS A 357 18.19 9.51 -16.22
N PHE A 358 18.50 8.94 -15.05
CA PHE A 358 18.49 9.63 -13.76
C PHE A 358 19.17 11.01 -13.77
N ARG A 359 20.33 11.14 -14.46
CA ARG A 359 21.05 12.43 -14.55
C ARG A 359 20.19 13.55 -15.12
N THR A 360 19.34 13.25 -16.10
CA THR A 360 18.46 14.25 -16.71
C THR A 360 17.42 14.73 -15.71
N HIS A 361 16.83 13.82 -14.95
CA HIS A 361 15.87 14.15 -13.90
C HIS A 361 16.53 14.95 -12.77
N LEU A 362 17.73 14.55 -12.33
CA LEU A 362 18.48 15.25 -11.28
C LEU A 362 18.86 16.68 -11.70
N VAL A 363 19.31 16.90 -12.95
CA VAL A 363 19.63 18.26 -13.46
C VAL A 363 18.37 19.13 -13.53
N ARG A 364 17.24 18.54 -13.91
CA ARG A 364 15.95 19.25 -13.92
C ARG A 364 15.57 19.67 -12.49
N GLU A 365 15.68 18.76 -11.54
CA GLU A 365 15.32 18.99 -10.14
C GLU A 365 16.25 20.02 -9.50
N LEU A 366 17.56 19.97 -9.82
CA LEU A 366 18.51 20.99 -9.42
C LEU A 366 18.12 22.38 -9.96
N ALA A 367 17.68 22.47 -11.20
CA ALA A 367 17.21 23.73 -11.78
C ALA A 367 15.93 24.25 -11.09
N VAL A 368 15.01 23.35 -10.70
CA VAL A 368 13.84 23.69 -9.88
C VAL A 368 14.28 24.25 -8.54
N GLY A 369 15.20 23.58 -7.83
CA GLY A 369 15.73 24.02 -6.53
C GLY A 369 16.40 25.39 -6.61
N ILE A 370 17.22 25.63 -7.64
CA ILE A 370 17.84 26.94 -7.89
C ILE A 370 16.77 28.01 -8.13
N GLY A 371 15.78 27.72 -8.98
CA GLY A 371 14.69 28.65 -9.28
C GLY A 371 13.88 29.04 -8.05
N MET A 372 13.41 28.05 -7.29
CA MET A 372 12.67 28.26 -6.04
C MET A 372 13.53 28.99 -5.00
N GLY A 373 14.78 28.57 -4.84
CA GLY A 373 15.73 29.17 -3.93
C GLY A 373 16.01 30.65 -4.25
N MET A 374 16.17 31.02 -5.52
CA MET A 374 16.34 32.40 -5.93
C MET A 374 15.11 33.26 -5.62
N VAL A 375 13.92 32.77 -5.97
CA VAL A 375 12.67 33.53 -5.72
C VAL A 375 12.44 33.74 -4.23
N LEU A 376 12.41 32.63 -3.46
CA LEU A 376 12.10 32.71 -2.02
C LEU A 376 13.26 33.29 -1.22
N GLY A 377 14.50 33.02 -1.60
CA GLY A 377 15.68 33.62 -0.98
C GLY A 377 15.72 35.13 -1.19
N THR A 378 15.39 35.62 -2.38
CA THR A 378 15.30 37.08 -2.65
C THR A 378 14.19 37.70 -1.80
N LEU A 379 13.03 37.07 -1.74
CA LEU A 379 11.89 37.56 -0.93
C LEU A 379 12.26 37.61 0.57
N ALA A 380 12.80 36.52 1.11
CA ALA A 380 13.21 36.44 2.51
C ALA A 380 14.33 37.43 2.85
N GLY A 381 15.32 37.58 1.97
CA GLY A 381 16.40 38.56 2.14
C GLY A 381 15.89 40.00 2.12
N LEU A 382 14.92 40.32 1.26
CA LEU A 382 14.27 41.61 1.22
C LEU A 382 13.49 41.90 2.53
N ILE A 383 12.71 40.93 2.98
CA ILE A 383 11.95 41.02 4.24
C ILE A 383 12.92 41.21 5.41
N ALA A 384 14.00 40.43 5.49
CA ALA A 384 15.01 40.53 6.53
C ALA A 384 15.67 41.93 6.55
N THR A 385 15.99 42.46 5.36
CA THR A 385 16.54 43.82 5.22
C THR A 385 15.60 44.88 5.71
N LEU A 386 14.33 44.82 5.30
CA LEU A 386 13.32 45.80 5.68
C LEU A 386 12.96 45.71 7.17
N TRP A 387 12.89 44.49 7.71
CA TRP A 387 12.52 44.30 9.13
C TRP A 387 13.63 44.72 10.09
N GLN A 388 14.88 44.38 9.79
CA GLN A 388 16.00 44.64 10.71
C GLN A 388 16.83 45.88 10.32
N GLY A 389 16.56 46.49 9.17
CA GLY A 389 17.32 47.65 8.73
C GLY A 389 18.79 47.32 8.35
N LEU A 390 19.13 46.05 8.20
CA LEU A 390 20.50 45.54 7.92
C LEU A 390 20.60 44.87 6.56
N PRO A 391 20.98 45.56 5.48
CA PRO A 391 21.08 44.94 4.13
C PRO A 391 21.98 43.72 4.08
N ARG A 392 23.08 43.72 4.86
CA ARG A 392 23.98 42.53 4.90
C ARG A 392 23.33 41.30 5.51
N LEU A 393 22.46 41.50 6.51
CA LEU A 393 21.66 40.37 7.07
C LEU A 393 20.69 39.84 6.04
N GLY A 394 20.05 40.70 5.25
CA GLY A 394 19.20 40.29 4.15
C GLY A 394 19.96 39.47 3.10
N LEU A 395 21.20 39.81 2.78
CA LEU A 395 22.05 38.99 1.91
C LEU A 395 22.34 37.60 2.53
N VAL A 396 22.67 37.57 3.81
CA VAL A 396 22.91 36.28 4.52
C VAL A 396 21.67 35.40 4.45
N VAL A 397 20.51 35.90 4.83
CA VAL A 397 19.25 35.14 4.81
C VAL A 397 18.90 34.69 3.41
N GLY A 398 18.97 35.62 2.43
CA GLY A 398 18.60 35.31 1.05
C GLY A 398 19.49 34.24 0.39
N LEU A 399 20.82 34.39 0.50
CA LEU A 399 21.75 33.43 -0.04
C LEU A 399 21.68 32.10 0.67
N SER A 400 21.61 32.09 2.00
CA SER A 400 21.49 30.87 2.79
C SER A 400 20.24 30.08 2.39
N MET A 401 19.11 30.76 2.28
CA MET A 401 17.85 30.12 1.85
C MET A 401 17.98 29.55 0.44
N ALA A 402 18.53 30.31 -0.51
CA ALA A 402 18.71 29.85 -1.88
C ALA A 402 19.58 28.58 -1.95
N PHE A 403 20.70 28.57 -1.25
CA PHE A 403 21.60 27.40 -1.22
C PHE A 403 20.99 26.22 -0.46
N THR A 404 20.38 26.47 0.69
CA THR A 404 19.77 25.40 1.52
C THR A 404 18.61 24.75 0.79
N MET A 405 17.73 25.51 0.13
CA MET A 405 16.64 24.95 -0.66
C MET A 405 17.14 24.15 -1.86
N THR A 406 18.16 24.68 -2.58
CA THR A 406 18.76 23.95 -3.70
C THR A 406 19.35 22.62 -3.26
N LEU A 407 20.05 22.61 -2.12
CA LEU A 407 20.63 21.41 -1.54
C LEU A 407 19.53 20.44 -1.08
N ALA A 408 18.50 20.93 -0.40
CA ALA A 408 17.41 20.12 0.11
C ALA A 408 16.62 19.41 -1.02
N VAL A 409 16.29 20.14 -2.09
CA VAL A 409 15.66 19.58 -3.29
C VAL A 409 16.56 18.51 -3.92
N THR A 410 17.86 18.77 -4.01
CA THR A 410 18.82 17.80 -4.56
C THR A 410 18.92 16.54 -3.71
N LEU A 411 18.96 16.68 -2.38
CA LEU A 411 18.97 15.55 -1.44
C LEU A 411 17.66 14.79 -1.47
N GLY A 412 16.52 15.49 -1.53
CA GLY A 412 15.18 14.91 -1.64
C GLY A 412 15.01 14.01 -2.87
N PHE A 413 15.76 14.25 -3.92
CA PHE A 413 15.79 13.42 -5.12
C PHE A 413 16.89 12.34 -5.09
N LEU A 414 18.05 12.66 -4.51
CA LEU A 414 19.22 11.79 -4.51
C LEU A 414 19.14 10.67 -3.46
N ILE A 415 18.54 10.94 -2.29
CA ILE A 415 18.47 9.96 -1.20
C ILE A 415 17.56 8.79 -1.59
N PRO A 416 16.29 8.99 -2.02
CA PRO A 416 15.44 7.88 -2.47
C PRO A 416 16.06 7.09 -3.63
N PHE A 417 16.70 7.78 -4.59
CA PHE A 417 17.44 7.11 -5.66
C PHE A 417 18.55 6.20 -5.12
N THR A 418 19.26 6.64 -4.11
CA THR A 418 20.36 5.87 -3.53
C THR A 418 19.83 4.65 -2.78
N LEU A 419 18.73 4.81 -2.02
CA LEU A 419 18.04 3.72 -1.34
C LEU A 419 17.59 2.66 -2.35
N LEU A 420 16.94 3.08 -3.41
CA LEU A 420 16.49 2.18 -4.48
C LEU A 420 17.67 1.41 -5.12
N LYS A 421 18.81 2.06 -5.34
CA LYS A 421 20.02 1.38 -5.84
C LYS A 421 20.61 0.37 -4.87
N LEU A 422 20.40 0.53 -3.58
CA LEU A 422 20.82 -0.38 -2.55
C LEU A 422 19.82 -1.53 -2.33
N GLY A 423 18.72 -1.57 -3.09
CA GLY A 423 17.65 -2.55 -2.90
C GLY A 423 16.79 -2.27 -1.68
N VAL A 424 16.76 -1.01 -1.21
CA VAL A 424 15.93 -0.55 -0.11
C VAL A 424 14.79 0.28 -0.69
N ASP A 425 13.61 0.15 -0.13
CA ASP A 425 12.44 0.93 -0.50
C ASP A 425 12.75 2.44 -0.44
N PRO A 426 12.54 3.19 -1.54
CA PRO A 426 12.82 4.62 -1.59
C PRO A 426 11.95 5.46 -0.65
N ALA A 427 10.77 4.97 -0.23
CA ALA A 427 9.91 5.62 0.74
C ALA A 427 10.43 5.46 2.18
N ALA A 428 11.16 4.36 2.46
CA ALA A 428 11.57 3.99 3.81
C ALA A 428 12.42 5.05 4.51
N GLY A 429 11.80 5.83 5.41
CA GLY A 429 12.48 6.81 6.26
C GLY A 429 13.17 7.96 5.51
N SER A 430 12.81 8.20 4.25
CA SER A 430 13.43 9.25 3.42
C SER A 430 13.31 10.64 4.05
N ASP A 431 12.12 11.03 4.48
CA ASP A 431 11.88 12.37 5.04
C ASP A 431 12.65 12.66 6.33
N PRO A 432 12.70 11.77 7.34
CA PRO A 432 13.52 11.96 8.52
C PRO A 432 15.02 12.09 8.23
N LEU A 433 15.55 11.27 7.32
CA LEU A 433 16.97 11.32 6.94
C LEU A 433 17.30 12.61 6.19
N ILE A 434 16.47 13.00 5.24
CA ILE A 434 16.62 14.25 4.49
C ILE A 434 16.59 15.42 5.44
N THR A 435 15.62 15.44 6.36
CA THR A 435 15.46 16.52 7.34
C THR A 435 16.72 16.65 8.21
N MET A 436 17.25 15.57 8.74
CA MET A 436 18.46 15.59 9.56
C MET A 436 19.69 16.11 8.77
N ILE A 437 19.93 15.59 7.58
CA ILE A 437 21.09 15.98 6.77
C ILE A 437 20.98 17.44 6.33
N LYS A 438 19.80 17.87 5.88
CA LYS A 438 19.59 19.25 5.44
C LYS A 438 19.66 20.25 6.59
N ASP A 439 19.21 19.89 7.79
CA ASP A 439 19.26 20.76 8.97
C ASP A 439 20.70 21.06 9.35
N LEU A 440 21.52 20.04 9.44
CA LEU A 440 22.95 20.21 9.72
C LEU A 440 23.64 21.05 8.64
N THR A 441 23.48 20.67 7.38
CA THR A 441 24.14 21.35 6.26
C THR A 441 23.60 22.75 6.03
N GLY A 442 22.29 22.96 6.21
CA GLY A 442 21.64 24.27 6.11
C GLY A 442 22.15 25.25 7.17
N LEU A 443 22.32 24.79 8.42
CA LEU A 443 22.92 25.61 9.48
C LEU A 443 24.36 26.01 9.16
N PHE A 444 25.19 25.05 8.68
CA PHE A 444 26.54 25.37 8.25
C PHE A 444 26.56 26.40 7.12
N ILE A 445 25.70 26.28 6.12
CA ILE A 445 25.55 27.23 5.02
C ILE A 445 25.14 28.60 5.59
N TYR A 446 24.17 28.63 6.50
CA TYR A 446 23.66 29.84 7.10
C TYR A 446 24.75 30.62 7.87
N PHE A 447 25.46 29.95 8.76
CA PHE A 447 26.52 30.56 9.53
C PHE A 447 27.76 30.86 8.70
N PHE A 448 28.07 30.06 7.68
CA PHE A 448 29.12 30.40 6.72
C PHE A 448 28.87 31.79 6.08
N PHE A 449 27.68 32.02 5.56
CA PHE A 449 27.35 33.33 4.99
C PHE A 449 27.26 34.43 6.07
N ALA A 450 26.80 34.10 7.28
CA ALA A 450 26.79 35.05 8.39
C ALA A 450 28.21 35.55 8.72
N VAL A 451 29.15 34.64 8.91
CA VAL A 451 30.56 35.00 9.17
C VAL A 451 31.18 35.75 7.98
N GLN A 452 30.90 35.34 6.76
CA GLN A 452 31.49 35.97 5.57
C GLN A 452 31.01 37.41 5.35
N PHE A 453 29.73 37.70 5.56
CA PHE A 453 29.16 39.02 5.24
C PHE A 453 28.99 39.92 6.48
N LEU A 454 28.93 39.36 7.68
CA LEU A 454 28.73 40.10 8.89
C LEU A 454 29.96 40.06 9.83
N GLY A 455 30.98 39.26 9.55
CA GLY A 455 32.17 39.10 10.37
C GLY A 455 32.91 40.39 10.69
N ALA A 456 32.79 41.45 9.86
CA ALA A 456 33.32 42.77 10.16
C ALA A 456 32.48 43.57 11.19
N LEU A 457 31.30 43.04 11.56
CA LEU A 457 30.38 43.60 12.54
C LEU A 457 30.33 42.76 13.86
N MET A 458 30.90 41.57 13.81
CA MET A 458 31.18 40.66 14.91
C MET A 458 32.55 40.94 15.50
#